data_0c43e99574f25a77c6f3233c82b3cb67
#
_entry.id   0c43e99574f25a77c6f3233c82b3cb67
#
_cell.length_a   1.000
_cell.length_b   1.000
_cell.length_c   1.000
_cell.angle_alpha   90.00
_cell.angle_beta   90.00
_cell.angle_gamma   90.00
#
_symmetry.space_group_name_H-M   'P 1'
#
loop_
_entity.id
_entity.type
_entity.pdbx_description
1 polymer ?
#
loop_
_entity_poly.entity_id
_entity_poly.type
_entity_poly.pdbx_seq_one_letter_code
_entity_poly.pdbx_strand_id
1 'polypeptide(L)'
;RTAERFFEFLEKEARAHEALIILGDLFEFWVGDDAKARSPFHQEVASKLKAVSQAGTKIYFMHGNRDFLLGEQYAQKSQMEFLRDPQVMRIANQDWLLTHGDVLCTADSAYQQFRKVVRSQFVQKLFLMLPTFLRVKIASSLRSNSTAKYQRAQKFTPEVIQVKGDVTLNATAALVSMSGCQQMIHGHTHRPGYHQESLGGQSWQRWVLSDWDFDHPETVLPKGNALSITSEGIRSLDLVRA
;
A
#
# COMPACT_ATOMS: atom_id res chain seq x y z
N ARG A 1 18.08 -4.94 4.59
CA ARG A 1 18.06 -3.52 4.98
C ARG A 1 16.64 -2.97 5.07
N THR A 2 15.81 -3.10 4.04
CA THR A 2 14.41 -2.61 4.07
C THR A 2 13.60 -3.27 5.19
N ALA A 3 13.69 -4.60 5.33
CA ALA A 3 13.04 -5.32 6.41
C ALA A 3 13.55 -4.92 7.80
N GLU A 4 14.85 -4.73 7.95
CA GLU A 4 15.46 -4.26 9.21
C GLU A 4 14.95 -2.87 9.60
N ARG A 5 14.89 -1.94 8.64
CA ARG A 5 14.31 -0.62 8.86
C ARG A 5 12.83 -0.68 9.24
N PHE A 6 12.08 -1.57 8.61
CA PHE A 6 10.68 -1.78 8.98
C PHE A 6 10.56 -2.31 10.42
N PHE A 7 11.41 -3.24 10.83
CA PHE A 7 11.41 -3.77 12.21
C PHE A 7 11.82 -2.70 13.23
N GLU A 8 12.82 -1.88 12.91
CA GLU A 8 13.19 -0.73 13.74
C GLU A 8 12.03 0.27 13.89
N PHE A 9 11.36 0.60 12.79
CA PHE A 9 10.16 1.46 12.81
C PHE A 9 9.04 0.86 13.67
N LEU A 10 8.79 -0.43 13.57
CA LEU A 10 7.80 -1.10 14.39
C LEU A 10 8.14 -0.99 15.88
N GLU A 11 9.40 -1.13 16.25
CA GLU A 11 9.85 -1.12 17.64
C GLU A 11 9.92 0.29 18.24
N LYS A 12 10.36 1.29 17.47
CA LYS A 12 10.62 2.65 17.97
C LYS A 12 9.42 3.58 17.78
N GLU A 13 8.83 3.57 16.58
CA GLU A 13 7.81 4.54 16.21
C GLU A 13 6.38 3.98 16.36
N ALA A 14 6.10 2.81 15.77
CA ALA A 14 4.74 2.29 15.74
C ALA A 14 4.18 2.02 17.15
N ARG A 15 5.01 1.52 18.07
CA ARG A 15 4.61 1.26 19.46
C ARG A 15 4.28 2.52 20.27
N ALA A 16 4.70 3.68 19.80
CA ALA A 16 4.41 4.96 20.47
C ALA A 16 3.03 5.53 20.07
N HIS A 17 2.31 4.84 19.16
CA HIS A 17 1.03 5.31 18.63
C HIS A 17 -0.10 4.34 18.98
N GLU A 18 -1.33 4.86 19.02
CA GLU A 18 -2.54 4.05 19.28
C GLU A 18 -2.85 3.08 18.14
N ALA A 19 -2.47 3.44 16.91
CA ALA A 19 -2.70 2.63 15.73
C ALA A 19 -1.59 2.74 14.70
N LEU A 20 -1.32 1.63 14.01
CA LEU A 20 -0.53 1.54 12.79
C LEU A 20 -1.46 1.18 11.63
N ILE A 21 -1.45 2.00 10.58
CA ILE A 21 -2.25 1.77 9.37
C ILE A 21 -1.31 1.50 8.20
N ILE A 22 -1.41 0.30 7.61
CA ILE A 22 -0.62 -0.11 6.46
C ILE A 22 -1.52 -0.04 5.22
N LEU A 23 -1.19 0.85 4.28
CA LEU A 23 -1.98 1.11 3.08
C LEU A 23 -1.60 0.20 1.89
N GLY A 24 -1.34 -1.07 2.17
CA GLY A 24 -1.08 -2.10 1.17
C GLY A 24 0.38 -2.20 0.74
N ASP A 25 0.63 -3.20 -0.10
CA ASP A 25 1.96 -3.52 -0.64
C ASP A 25 3.02 -3.74 0.45
N LEU A 26 2.60 -4.33 1.59
CA LEU A 26 3.51 -4.79 2.66
C LEU A 26 4.49 -5.83 2.13
N PHE A 27 4.06 -6.62 1.17
CA PHE A 27 4.85 -7.67 0.54
C PHE A 27 4.91 -7.48 -0.97
N GLU A 28 6.05 -7.88 -1.55
CA GLU A 28 6.30 -7.81 -2.98
C GLU A 28 5.28 -8.59 -3.85
N PHE A 29 4.72 -9.66 -3.32
CA PHE A 29 3.58 -10.39 -3.86
C PHE A 29 3.04 -11.39 -2.83
N TRP A 30 1.77 -11.73 -2.92
CA TRP A 30 1.13 -12.72 -2.08
C TRP A 30 0.28 -13.66 -2.94
N VAL A 31 0.39 -14.95 -2.74
CA VAL A 31 -0.32 -15.96 -3.55
C VAL A 31 -1.18 -16.90 -2.70
N GLY A 32 -1.54 -16.46 -1.50
CA GLY A 32 -2.33 -17.19 -0.52
C GLY A 32 -1.54 -17.48 0.76
N ASP A 33 -2.24 -17.56 1.87
CA ASP A 33 -1.67 -17.75 3.20
C ASP A 33 -0.95 -19.09 3.36
N ASP A 34 -1.46 -20.14 2.71
CA ASP A 34 -0.85 -21.48 2.71
C ASP A 34 0.55 -21.51 2.11
N ALA A 35 0.83 -20.61 1.15
CA ALA A 35 2.12 -20.53 0.46
C ALA A 35 3.14 -19.69 1.22
N LYS A 36 2.73 -18.49 1.64
CA LYS A 36 3.64 -17.47 2.17
C LYS A 36 3.77 -17.49 3.68
N ALA A 37 2.73 -17.87 4.39
CA ALA A 37 2.80 -18.00 5.85
C ALA A 37 3.83 -19.02 6.35
N ARG A 38 4.40 -19.84 5.45
CA ARG A 38 5.47 -20.82 5.78
C ARG A 38 6.87 -20.22 5.63
N SER A 39 7.05 -19.12 4.91
CA SER A 39 8.36 -18.48 4.76
C SER A 39 8.85 -17.93 6.10
N PRO A 40 10.10 -18.19 6.52
CA PRO A 40 10.64 -17.63 7.76
C PRO A 40 10.51 -16.11 7.84
N PHE A 41 10.81 -15.42 6.75
CA PHE A 41 10.65 -13.95 6.66
C PHE A 41 9.22 -13.49 6.96
N HIS A 42 8.21 -14.13 6.33
CA HIS A 42 6.81 -13.73 6.56
C HIS A 42 6.35 -14.08 7.99
N GLN A 43 6.87 -15.15 8.58
CA GLN A 43 6.61 -15.48 9.98
C GLN A 43 7.23 -14.44 10.92
N GLU A 44 8.44 -13.98 10.63
CA GLU A 44 9.10 -12.93 11.39
C GLU A 44 8.32 -11.62 11.35
N VAL A 45 7.90 -11.18 10.15
CA VAL A 45 7.04 -9.99 10.00
C VAL A 45 5.76 -10.13 10.82
N ALA A 46 5.07 -11.28 10.74
CA ALA A 46 3.88 -11.52 11.53
C ALA A 46 4.15 -11.47 13.04
N SER A 47 5.27 -12.03 13.48
CA SER A 47 5.68 -12.01 14.90
C SER A 47 5.97 -10.59 15.40
N LYS A 48 6.66 -9.78 14.60
CA LYS A 48 6.96 -8.37 14.93
C LYS A 48 5.67 -7.53 15.00
N LEU A 49 4.77 -7.67 14.02
CA LEU A 49 3.47 -7.00 14.05
C LEU A 49 2.65 -7.42 15.28
N LYS A 50 2.58 -8.72 15.56
CA LYS A 50 1.90 -9.22 16.75
C LYS A 50 2.48 -8.62 18.04
N ALA A 51 3.80 -8.48 18.14
CA ALA A 51 4.44 -7.89 19.31
C ALA A 51 4.08 -6.39 19.47
N VAL A 52 3.91 -5.66 18.38
CA VAL A 52 3.41 -4.28 18.38
C VAL A 52 1.96 -4.23 18.86
N SER A 53 1.11 -5.12 18.36
CA SER A 53 -0.29 -5.20 18.78
C SER A 53 -0.42 -5.56 20.26
N GLN A 54 0.38 -6.50 20.76
CA GLN A 54 0.41 -6.89 22.17
C GLN A 54 0.92 -5.76 23.10
N ALA A 55 1.68 -4.81 22.56
CA ALA A 55 2.10 -3.61 23.27
C ALA A 55 0.99 -2.53 23.35
N GLY A 56 -0.16 -2.74 22.70
CA GLY A 56 -1.32 -1.86 22.78
C GLY A 56 -1.65 -1.09 21.49
N THR A 57 -0.81 -1.17 20.46
CA THR A 57 -1.03 -0.51 19.16
C THR A 57 -1.97 -1.34 18.30
N LYS A 58 -3.10 -0.82 17.89
CA LYS A 58 -3.98 -1.49 16.90
C LYS A 58 -3.34 -1.49 15.52
N ILE A 59 -3.41 -2.61 14.81
CA ILE A 59 -2.84 -2.71 13.47
C ILE A 59 -3.94 -2.88 12.46
N TYR A 60 -3.99 -1.94 11.51
CA TYR A 60 -4.91 -1.98 10.39
C TYR A 60 -4.15 -2.21 9.09
N PHE A 61 -4.71 -3.06 8.23
CA PHE A 61 -4.12 -3.39 6.94
C PHE A 61 -5.14 -3.23 5.82
N MET A 62 -4.78 -2.49 4.81
CA MET A 62 -5.52 -2.35 3.56
C MET A 62 -4.78 -3.12 2.46
N HIS A 63 -5.48 -3.88 1.64
CA HIS A 63 -4.86 -4.64 0.56
C HIS A 63 -4.30 -3.72 -0.54
N GLY A 64 -3.03 -3.88 -0.87
CA GLY A 64 -2.40 -3.30 -2.05
C GLY A 64 -2.59 -4.15 -3.32
N ASN A 65 -1.97 -3.73 -4.41
CA ASN A 65 -2.03 -4.47 -5.66
C ASN A 65 -1.06 -5.67 -5.70
N ARG A 66 -0.14 -5.76 -4.78
CA ARG A 66 0.85 -6.86 -4.68
C ARG A 66 0.41 -7.95 -3.69
N ASP A 67 -0.34 -7.59 -2.67
CA ASP A 67 -0.70 -8.47 -1.55
C ASP A 67 -2.21 -8.63 -1.33
N PHE A 68 -3.04 -8.40 -2.34
CA PHE A 68 -4.50 -8.49 -2.27
C PHE A 68 -5.05 -9.90 -1.98
N LEU A 69 -4.22 -10.94 -2.02
CA LEU A 69 -4.56 -12.31 -1.61
C LEU A 69 -4.11 -12.64 -0.18
N LEU A 70 -3.59 -11.65 0.57
CA LEU A 70 -3.31 -11.82 1.98
C LEU A 70 -4.63 -12.04 2.71
N GLY A 71 -4.73 -13.18 3.41
CA GLY A 71 -5.98 -13.65 3.97
C GLY A 71 -6.03 -13.58 5.49
N GLU A 72 -7.17 -14.02 6.01
CA GLU A 72 -7.50 -14.00 7.43
C GLU A 72 -6.51 -14.79 8.30
N GLN A 73 -5.93 -15.90 7.79
CA GLN A 73 -4.99 -16.68 8.58
C GLN A 73 -3.71 -15.91 8.89
N TYR A 74 -3.22 -15.14 7.92
CA TYR A 74 -2.05 -14.29 8.15
C TYR A 74 -2.40 -13.07 9.01
N ALA A 75 -3.55 -12.45 8.77
CA ALA A 75 -4.05 -11.34 9.57
C ALA A 75 -4.18 -11.71 11.05
N GLN A 76 -4.76 -12.88 11.36
CA GLN A 76 -4.85 -13.39 12.73
C GLN A 76 -3.48 -13.63 13.39
N LYS A 77 -2.52 -14.20 12.63
CA LYS A 77 -1.16 -14.42 13.13
C LYS A 77 -0.43 -13.12 13.49
N SER A 78 -0.64 -12.08 12.71
CA SER A 78 -0.04 -10.76 12.87
C SER A 78 -0.90 -9.80 13.70
N GLN A 79 -2.09 -10.23 14.12
CA GLN A 79 -3.08 -9.40 14.83
C GLN A 79 -3.45 -8.12 14.07
N MET A 80 -3.57 -8.22 12.74
CA MET A 80 -4.05 -7.14 11.87
C MET A 80 -5.56 -7.23 11.65
N GLU A 81 -6.19 -6.07 11.55
CA GLU A 81 -7.59 -5.92 11.11
C GLU A 81 -7.63 -5.39 9.68
N PHE A 82 -8.47 -5.99 8.82
CA PHE A 82 -8.58 -5.52 7.44
C PHE A 82 -9.42 -4.26 7.33
N LEU A 83 -8.90 -3.30 6.56
CA LEU A 83 -9.65 -2.15 6.08
C LEU A 83 -10.15 -2.38 4.66
N ARG A 84 -11.30 -1.80 4.35
CA ARG A 84 -11.78 -1.68 2.96
C ARG A 84 -10.95 -0.65 2.20
N ASP A 85 -10.90 -0.76 0.89
CA ASP A 85 -10.28 0.24 0.03
C ASP A 85 -11.32 0.79 -0.95
N PRO A 86 -11.72 2.08 -0.83
CA PRO A 86 -11.30 3.08 0.17
C PRO A 86 -11.99 2.92 1.54
N GLN A 87 -11.43 3.57 2.57
CA GLN A 87 -11.96 3.62 3.93
C GLN A 87 -11.89 5.04 4.51
N VAL A 88 -12.99 5.51 5.07
CA VAL A 88 -12.98 6.71 5.93
C VAL A 88 -12.71 6.29 7.36
N MET A 89 -11.74 6.93 7.99
CA MET A 89 -11.40 6.72 9.41
C MET A 89 -11.31 8.05 10.15
N ARG A 90 -11.84 8.06 11.37
CA ARG A 90 -11.68 9.18 12.31
C ARG A 90 -10.31 9.06 12.99
N ILE A 91 -9.41 9.99 12.71
CA ILE A 91 -8.06 10.03 13.29
C ILE A 91 -7.82 11.43 13.83
N ALA A 92 -7.41 11.55 15.10
CA ALA A 92 -7.15 12.83 15.75
C ALA A 92 -8.26 13.87 15.55
N ASN A 93 -9.52 13.45 15.73
CA ASN A 93 -10.73 14.26 15.58
C ASN A 93 -11.05 14.79 14.16
N GLN A 94 -10.38 14.25 13.14
CA GLN A 94 -10.65 14.56 11.73
C GLN A 94 -11.00 13.29 10.95
N ASP A 95 -11.80 13.42 9.90
CA ASP A 95 -12.15 12.32 9.01
C ASP A 95 -11.13 12.26 7.87
N TRP A 96 -10.50 11.10 7.74
CA TRP A 96 -9.47 10.81 6.76
C TRP A 96 -9.96 9.78 5.76
N LEU A 97 -9.83 10.10 4.50
CA LEU A 97 -10.03 9.16 3.41
C LEU A 97 -8.71 8.43 3.15
N LEU A 98 -8.71 7.14 3.45
CA LEU A 98 -7.57 6.25 3.24
C LEU A 98 -7.84 5.38 2.02
N THR A 99 -6.85 5.23 1.15
CA THR A 99 -6.90 4.31 0.00
C THR A 99 -5.51 3.80 -0.31
N HIS A 100 -5.40 2.59 -0.87
CA HIS A 100 -4.12 2.15 -1.42
C HIS A 100 -3.64 3.09 -2.53
N GLY A 101 -4.55 3.53 -3.41
CA GLY A 101 -4.28 4.51 -4.45
C GLY A 101 -4.33 3.97 -5.87
N ASP A 102 -4.24 2.67 -6.07
CA ASP A 102 -4.25 2.04 -7.39
C ASP A 102 -5.55 2.29 -8.18
N VAL A 103 -6.65 2.43 -7.48
CA VAL A 103 -7.97 2.75 -8.07
C VAL A 103 -8.00 4.15 -8.70
N LEU A 104 -7.15 5.06 -8.25
CA LEU A 104 -7.08 6.45 -8.69
C LEU A 104 -6.25 6.63 -9.98
N CYS A 105 -5.45 5.63 -10.37
CA CYS A 105 -4.64 5.65 -11.59
C CYS A 105 -5.49 5.32 -12.82
N THR A 106 -6.53 6.13 -13.08
CA THR A 106 -7.54 5.86 -14.12
C THR A 106 -7.04 6.08 -15.55
N ALA A 107 -5.88 6.73 -15.73
CA ALA A 107 -5.23 6.87 -17.03
C ALA A 107 -4.66 5.53 -17.57
N ASP A 108 -4.43 4.54 -16.71
CA ASP A 108 -4.06 3.18 -17.11
C ASP A 108 -5.30 2.27 -17.17
N SER A 109 -6.07 2.41 -18.24
CA SER A 109 -7.28 1.61 -18.46
C SER A 109 -7.03 0.10 -18.49
N ALA A 110 -5.88 -0.33 -19.01
CA ALA A 110 -5.50 -1.75 -19.03
C ALA A 110 -5.27 -2.30 -17.62
N TYR A 111 -4.57 -1.53 -16.77
CA TYR A 111 -4.41 -1.88 -15.38
C TYR A 111 -5.75 -1.92 -14.65
N GLN A 112 -6.63 -0.93 -14.87
CA GLN A 112 -7.95 -0.91 -14.22
C GLN A 112 -8.83 -2.11 -14.60
N GLN A 113 -8.76 -2.57 -15.85
CA GLN A 113 -9.45 -3.80 -16.28
C GLN A 113 -8.85 -5.03 -15.59
N PHE A 114 -7.52 -5.16 -15.59
CA PHE A 114 -6.83 -6.25 -14.87
C PHE A 114 -7.20 -6.25 -13.39
N ARG A 115 -7.18 -5.08 -12.73
CA ARG A 115 -7.57 -4.91 -11.32
C ARG A 115 -8.97 -5.44 -11.05
N LYS A 116 -9.95 -5.08 -11.88
CA LYS A 116 -11.33 -5.57 -11.74
C LYS A 116 -11.42 -7.10 -11.76
N VAL A 117 -10.67 -7.72 -12.67
CA VAL A 117 -10.65 -9.19 -12.80
C VAL A 117 -10.02 -9.85 -11.57
N VAL A 118 -8.81 -9.43 -11.18
CA VAL A 118 -8.07 -10.09 -10.08
C VAL A 118 -8.65 -9.79 -8.69
N ARG A 119 -9.40 -8.69 -8.54
CA ARG A 119 -10.13 -8.37 -7.31
C ARG A 119 -11.48 -9.07 -7.22
N SER A 120 -11.94 -9.76 -8.25
CA SER A 120 -13.15 -10.57 -8.21
C SER A 120 -12.98 -11.76 -7.26
N GLN A 121 -13.86 -11.88 -6.27
CA GLN A 121 -13.82 -12.99 -5.31
C GLN A 121 -13.89 -14.37 -5.99
N PHE A 122 -14.63 -14.48 -7.08
CA PHE A 122 -14.71 -15.70 -7.84
C PHE A 122 -13.37 -16.09 -8.47
N VAL A 123 -12.69 -15.11 -9.12
CA VAL A 123 -11.37 -15.32 -9.71
C VAL A 123 -10.35 -15.67 -8.63
N GLN A 124 -10.37 -14.97 -7.49
CA GLN A 124 -9.47 -15.25 -6.37
C GLN A 124 -9.68 -16.66 -5.82
N LYS A 125 -10.93 -17.09 -5.63
CA LYS A 125 -11.24 -18.46 -5.17
C LYS A 125 -10.71 -19.51 -6.15
N LEU A 126 -10.94 -19.34 -7.45
CA LEU A 126 -10.40 -20.26 -8.46
C LEU A 126 -8.86 -20.27 -8.45
N PHE A 127 -8.24 -19.12 -8.36
CA PHE A 127 -6.78 -19.03 -8.29
C PHE A 127 -6.22 -19.74 -7.05
N LEU A 128 -6.84 -19.55 -5.89
CA LEU A 128 -6.42 -20.18 -4.63
C LEU A 128 -6.62 -21.70 -4.60
N MET A 129 -7.49 -22.24 -5.44
CA MET A 129 -7.63 -23.70 -5.62
C MET A 129 -6.45 -24.34 -6.39
N LEU A 130 -5.67 -23.55 -7.10
CA LEU A 130 -4.49 -24.05 -7.82
C LEU A 130 -3.39 -24.46 -6.82
N PRO A 131 -2.58 -25.49 -7.16
CA PRO A 131 -1.39 -25.80 -6.39
C PRO A 131 -0.45 -24.60 -6.23
N THR A 132 0.19 -24.47 -5.07
CA THR A 132 1.05 -23.32 -4.72
C THR A 132 2.10 -23.01 -5.78
N PHE A 133 2.75 -24.05 -6.34
CA PHE A 133 3.80 -23.85 -7.35
C PHE A 133 3.27 -23.18 -8.63
N LEU A 134 2.03 -23.49 -9.05
CA LEU A 134 1.39 -22.84 -10.20
C LEU A 134 1.06 -21.39 -9.88
N ARG A 135 0.51 -21.13 -8.70
CA ARG A 135 0.21 -19.77 -8.25
C ARG A 135 1.48 -18.88 -8.24
N VAL A 136 2.57 -19.40 -7.70
CA VAL A 136 3.86 -18.71 -7.69
C VAL A 136 4.36 -18.46 -9.12
N LYS A 137 4.28 -19.46 -10.01
CA LYS A 137 4.70 -19.32 -11.40
C LYS A 137 3.88 -18.26 -12.15
N ILE A 138 2.55 -18.27 -11.98
CA ILE A 138 1.66 -17.27 -12.58
C ILE A 138 1.98 -15.87 -12.05
N ALA A 139 2.05 -15.70 -10.73
CA ALA A 139 2.35 -14.40 -10.12
C ALA A 139 3.71 -13.86 -10.56
N SER A 140 4.75 -14.69 -10.58
CA SER A 140 6.08 -14.30 -11.03
C SER A 140 6.11 -13.90 -12.50
N SER A 141 5.40 -14.64 -13.37
CA SER A 141 5.27 -14.31 -14.81
C SER A 141 4.55 -12.99 -15.02
N LEU A 142 3.43 -12.76 -14.33
CA LEU A 142 2.70 -11.48 -14.40
C LEU A 142 3.57 -10.31 -13.96
N ARG A 143 4.34 -10.50 -12.89
CA ARG A 143 5.25 -9.47 -12.37
C ARG A 143 6.38 -9.17 -13.34
N SER A 144 7.09 -10.19 -13.84
CA SER A 144 8.20 -9.99 -14.79
C SER A 144 7.74 -9.31 -16.08
N ASN A 145 6.57 -9.70 -16.61
CA ASN A 145 5.97 -9.08 -17.78
C ASN A 145 5.59 -7.60 -17.53
N SER A 146 5.03 -7.31 -16.35
CA SER A 146 4.68 -5.93 -15.95
C SER A 146 5.93 -5.07 -15.82
N THR A 147 6.97 -5.57 -15.14
CA THR A 147 8.25 -4.86 -14.97
C THR A 147 8.94 -4.62 -16.32
N ALA A 148 9.01 -5.64 -17.18
CA ALA A 148 9.61 -5.50 -18.52
C ALA A 148 8.84 -4.50 -19.39
N LYS A 149 7.50 -4.53 -19.33
CA LYS A 149 6.66 -3.56 -20.05
C LYS A 149 6.87 -2.13 -19.52
N TYR A 150 6.96 -1.95 -18.21
CA TYR A 150 7.23 -0.66 -17.57
C TYR A 150 8.61 -0.12 -17.99
N GLN A 151 9.68 -0.93 -17.85
CA GLN A 151 11.04 -0.53 -18.23
C GLN A 151 11.16 -0.17 -19.72
N ARG A 152 10.51 -0.97 -20.59
CA ARG A 152 10.48 -0.67 -22.03
C ARG A 152 9.75 0.63 -22.30
N ALA A 153 8.61 0.85 -21.70
CA ALA A 153 7.82 2.05 -21.90
C ALA A 153 8.52 3.28 -21.29
N GLN A 154 9.20 3.15 -20.15
CA GLN A 154 10.02 4.22 -19.56
C GLN A 154 11.15 4.67 -20.50
N LYS A 155 11.73 3.74 -21.25
CA LYS A 155 12.80 4.04 -22.22
C LYS A 155 12.29 4.79 -23.46
N PHE A 156 11.08 4.47 -23.94
CA PHE A 156 10.57 4.98 -25.21
C PHE A 156 9.48 6.06 -25.09
N THR A 157 8.76 6.07 -23.97
CA THR A 157 7.63 7.00 -23.73
C THR A 157 7.55 7.37 -22.24
N PRO A 158 8.60 8.05 -21.69
CA PRO A 158 8.66 8.34 -20.25
C PRO A 158 7.48 9.20 -19.76
N GLU A 159 7.04 10.18 -20.57
CA GLU A 159 5.92 11.06 -20.25
C GLU A 159 4.59 10.30 -20.10
N VAL A 160 4.33 9.34 -20.98
CA VAL A 160 3.12 8.50 -20.93
C VAL A 160 3.11 7.64 -19.67
N ILE A 161 4.26 7.13 -19.24
CA ILE A 161 4.39 6.37 -18.01
C ILE A 161 4.18 7.26 -16.81
N GLN A 162 4.72 8.47 -16.84
CA GLN A 162 4.54 9.42 -15.75
C GLN A 162 3.05 9.71 -15.52
N VAL A 163 2.28 9.86 -16.56
CA VAL A 163 0.82 10.09 -16.49
C VAL A 163 0.07 8.82 -16.06
N LYS A 164 0.39 7.67 -16.66
CA LYS A 164 -0.33 6.41 -16.35
C LYS A 164 -0.06 5.87 -14.95
N GLY A 165 1.14 6.10 -14.44
CA GLY A 165 1.53 5.64 -13.10
C GLY A 165 1.13 6.60 -11.99
N ASP A 166 0.37 7.67 -12.27
CA ASP A 166 -0.08 8.61 -11.27
C ASP A 166 -1.61 8.64 -11.15
N VAL A 167 -2.06 9.19 -10.02
CA VAL A 167 -3.50 9.42 -9.79
C VAL A 167 -4.01 10.53 -10.72
N THR A 168 -5.26 10.42 -11.14
CA THR A 168 -5.89 11.48 -11.92
C THR A 168 -6.69 12.41 -11.02
N LEU A 169 -6.64 13.72 -11.29
CA LEU A 169 -7.36 14.74 -10.52
C LEU A 169 -8.87 14.45 -10.46
N ASN A 170 -9.47 13.99 -11.57
CA ASN A 170 -10.89 13.64 -11.60
C ASN A 170 -11.22 12.45 -10.69
N ALA A 171 -10.35 11.45 -10.62
CA ALA A 171 -10.58 10.29 -9.76
C ALA A 171 -10.43 10.65 -8.27
N THR A 172 -9.45 11.48 -7.92
CA THR A 172 -9.29 11.96 -6.54
C THR A 172 -10.47 12.83 -6.12
N ALA A 173 -10.91 13.79 -6.98
CA ALA A 173 -12.07 14.64 -6.73
C ALA A 173 -13.36 13.81 -6.54
N ALA A 174 -13.61 12.84 -7.41
CA ALA A 174 -14.77 11.97 -7.30
C ALA A 174 -14.80 11.19 -5.97
N LEU A 175 -13.65 10.61 -5.57
CA LEU A 175 -13.56 9.83 -4.35
C LEU A 175 -13.71 10.70 -3.10
N VAL A 176 -13.12 11.89 -3.08
CA VAL A 176 -13.27 12.89 -2.03
C VAL A 176 -14.73 13.36 -1.93
N SER A 177 -15.37 13.64 -3.05
CA SER A 177 -16.81 14.03 -3.09
C SER A 177 -17.71 12.94 -2.51
N MET A 178 -17.48 11.69 -2.89
CA MET A 178 -18.24 10.53 -2.37
C MET A 178 -18.04 10.28 -0.88
N SER A 179 -16.85 10.54 -0.38
CA SER A 179 -16.51 10.30 1.05
C SER A 179 -16.92 11.45 1.97
N GLY A 180 -17.07 12.66 1.44
CA GLY A 180 -17.26 13.90 2.23
C GLY A 180 -16.01 14.36 2.98
N CYS A 181 -14.87 13.70 2.79
CA CYS A 181 -13.60 14.04 3.44
C CYS A 181 -12.85 15.14 2.67
N GLN A 182 -12.10 15.96 3.41
CA GLN A 182 -11.16 16.93 2.83
C GLN A 182 -9.69 16.52 2.95
N GLN A 183 -9.44 15.42 3.63
CA GLN A 183 -8.11 14.88 3.87
C GLN A 183 -8.02 13.49 3.27
N MET A 184 -7.01 13.25 2.43
CA MET A 184 -6.77 11.96 1.78
C MET A 184 -5.32 11.50 2.00
N ILE A 185 -5.15 10.22 2.27
CA ILE A 185 -3.82 9.57 2.29
C ILE A 185 -3.85 8.37 1.37
N HIS A 186 -2.82 8.21 0.55
CA HIS A 186 -2.63 7.03 -0.28
C HIS A 186 -1.15 6.68 -0.50
N GLY A 187 -0.89 5.47 -0.96
CA GLY A 187 0.40 4.95 -1.41
C GLY A 187 0.48 4.75 -2.91
N HIS A 188 0.92 3.57 -3.33
CA HIS A 188 0.93 3.02 -4.68
C HIS A 188 1.81 3.75 -5.71
N THR A 189 1.73 5.07 -5.82
CA THR A 189 2.41 5.83 -6.88
C THR A 189 3.91 6.00 -6.65
N HIS A 190 4.39 5.74 -5.43
CA HIS A 190 5.78 5.91 -5.00
C HIS A 190 6.33 7.34 -5.23
N ARG A 191 5.44 8.35 -5.12
CA ARG A 191 5.75 9.76 -5.31
C ARG A 191 5.36 10.54 -4.07
N PRO A 192 6.14 10.38 -2.97
CA PRO A 192 5.79 10.98 -1.68
C PRO A 192 5.67 12.50 -1.80
N GLY A 193 4.65 13.04 -1.16
CA GLY A 193 4.40 14.47 -1.17
C GLY A 193 3.10 14.88 -0.54
N TYR A 194 2.95 16.17 -0.40
CA TYR A 194 1.74 16.84 0.02
C TYR A 194 1.20 17.70 -1.12
N HIS A 195 -0.08 17.56 -1.41
CA HIS A 195 -0.76 18.28 -2.48
C HIS A 195 -2.01 18.96 -1.95
N GLN A 196 -2.19 20.22 -2.33
CA GLN A 196 -3.47 20.92 -2.21
C GLN A 196 -4.11 20.94 -3.58
N GLU A 197 -5.28 20.35 -3.69
CA GLU A 197 -5.97 20.16 -4.97
C GLU A 197 -7.37 20.78 -4.90
N SER A 198 -7.86 21.19 -6.03
CA SER A 198 -9.23 21.68 -6.16
C SER A 198 -9.81 21.36 -7.53
N LEU A 199 -11.09 21.03 -7.55
CA LEU A 199 -11.86 20.81 -8.78
C LEU A 199 -13.34 21.07 -8.53
N GLY A 200 -14.00 21.81 -9.41
CA GLY A 200 -15.44 22.05 -9.34
C GLY A 200 -15.90 22.77 -8.06
N GLY A 201 -15.07 23.63 -7.48
CA GLY A 201 -15.38 24.34 -6.22
C GLY A 201 -15.11 23.52 -4.94
N GLN A 202 -14.70 22.27 -5.05
CA GLN A 202 -14.29 21.44 -3.94
C GLN A 202 -12.76 21.48 -3.80
N SER A 203 -12.24 21.61 -2.58
CA SER A 203 -10.80 21.59 -2.27
C SER A 203 -10.50 20.49 -1.27
N TRP A 204 -9.33 19.84 -1.41
CA TRP A 204 -8.86 18.82 -0.49
C TRP A 204 -7.35 18.80 -0.38
N GLN A 205 -6.87 18.11 0.64
CA GLN A 205 -5.45 17.86 0.89
C GLN A 205 -5.16 16.38 0.66
N ARG A 206 -4.09 16.09 -0.08
CA ARG A 206 -3.69 14.74 -0.43
C ARG A 206 -2.25 14.49 -0.03
N TRP A 207 -2.07 13.47 0.78
CA TRP A 207 -0.77 12.98 1.25
C TRP A 207 -0.43 11.69 0.54
N VAL A 208 0.78 11.60 0.00
CA VAL A 208 1.27 10.42 -0.71
C VAL A 208 2.41 9.82 0.07
N LEU A 209 2.32 8.52 0.36
CA LEU A 209 3.39 7.77 1.01
C LEU A 209 4.40 7.28 -0.02
N SER A 210 5.69 7.18 0.40
CA SER A 210 6.71 6.52 -0.39
C SER A 210 6.59 4.99 -0.30
N ASP A 211 7.14 4.30 -1.29
CA ASP A 211 7.64 2.95 -1.09
C ASP A 211 8.89 3.00 -0.17
N TRP A 212 9.18 1.85 0.44
CA TRP A 212 10.38 1.69 1.27
C TRP A 212 11.40 0.88 0.50
N ASP A 213 12.52 1.50 0.16
CA ASP A 213 13.65 0.86 -0.52
C ASP A 213 14.98 1.31 0.09
N PHE A 214 15.60 0.40 0.82
CA PHE A 214 16.91 0.57 1.45
C PHE A 214 17.92 -0.48 0.94
N ASP A 215 17.51 -1.32 -0.02
CA ASP A 215 18.30 -2.46 -0.50
C ASP A 215 19.09 -2.15 -1.76
N HIS A 216 18.77 -1.06 -2.48
CA HIS A 216 19.38 -0.68 -3.76
C HIS A 216 20.08 0.70 -3.72
N PRO A 217 20.92 1.01 -2.69
CA PRO A 217 21.53 2.34 -2.53
C PRO A 217 22.48 2.71 -3.67
N GLU A 218 22.98 1.72 -4.43
CA GLU A 218 23.85 1.93 -5.57
C GLU A 218 23.12 2.39 -6.84
N THR A 219 21.82 2.18 -6.92
CA THR A 219 21.01 2.54 -8.09
C THR A 219 19.99 3.62 -7.82
N VAL A 220 19.50 3.70 -6.57
CA VAL A 220 18.45 4.65 -6.14
C VAL A 220 18.79 5.11 -4.73
N LEU A 221 18.59 6.40 -4.44
CA LEU A 221 18.72 6.89 -3.07
C LEU A 221 17.74 6.15 -2.15
N PRO A 222 18.18 5.72 -0.95
CA PRO A 222 17.30 5.11 0.02
C PRO A 222 16.08 5.97 0.27
N LYS A 223 14.90 5.36 0.38
CA LYS A 223 13.64 6.06 0.60
C LYS A 223 12.70 5.26 1.50
N GLY A 224 11.95 5.99 2.28
CA GLY A 224 10.94 5.44 3.16
C GLY A 224 10.37 6.56 4.02
N ASN A 225 9.06 6.69 4.06
CA ASN A 225 8.41 7.60 4.98
C ASN A 225 7.18 6.94 5.64
N ALA A 226 6.79 7.51 6.74
CA ALA A 226 5.49 7.28 7.37
C ALA A 226 4.87 8.63 7.75
N LEU A 227 3.58 8.68 7.98
CA LEU A 227 2.89 9.85 8.51
C LEU A 227 2.46 9.55 9.95
N SER A 228 2.87 10.40 10.87
CA SER A 228 2.35 10.45 12.23
C SER A 228 1.26 11.51 12.29
N ILE A 229 0.06 11.12 12.69
CA ILE A 229 -1.11 11.99 12.82
C ILE A 229 -1.52 12.01 14.29
N THR A 230 -1.49 13.19 14.89
CA THR A 230 -1.85 13.42 16.29
C THR A 230 -2.80 14.61 16.40
N SER A 231 -3.27 14.90 17.61
CA SER A 231 -4.05 16.12 17.88
C SER A 231 -3.26 17.41 17.62
N GLU A 232 -1.93 17.34 17.59
CA GLU A 232 -1.04 18.47 17.31
C GLU A 232 -0.84 18.71 15.80
N GLY A 233 -1.20 17.73 14.95
CA GLY A 233 -1.10 17.83 13.51
C GLY A 233 -0.49 16.60 12.83
N ILE A 234 0.02 16.82 11.62
CA ILE A 234 0.61 15.79 10.78
C ILE A 234 2.11 16.02 10.68
N ARG A 235 2.86 14.95 10.88
CA ARG A 235 4.32 14.95 10.71
C ARG A 235 4.74 13.82 9.78
N SER A 236 5.51 14.14 8.75
CA SER A 236 6.19 13.14 7.94
C SER A 236 7.43 12.65 8.69
N LEU A 237 7.51 11.35 8.89
CA LEU A 237 8.67 10.66 9.45
C LEU A 237 9.54 10.20 8.28
N ASP A 238 10.70 10.85 8.12
CA ASP A 238 11.70 10.44 7.12
C ASP A 238 12.57 9.33 7.73
N LEU A 239 12.38 8.12 7.25
CA LEU A 239 13.07 6.93 7.77
C LEU A 239 14.46 6.71 7.17
N VAL A 240 14.87 7.57 6.24
CA VAL A 240 16.24 7.56 5.68
C VAL A 240 17.23 8.18 6.65
N ARG A 241 16.78 9.18 7.41
CA ARG A 241 17.61 10.00 8.32
C ARG A 241 17.49 9.60 9.80
N ALA A 242 16.61 8.61 10.09
CA ALA A 242 16.36 8.13 11.44
C ALA A 242 17.35 7.06 11.89
#